data_90327e82bc87d00c637dbb638af2d49d
#
_entry.id   90327e82bc87d00c637dbb638af2d49d
#
_cell.length_a   1.000
_cell.length_b   1.000
_cell.length_c   1.000
_cell.angle_alpha   90.00
_cell.angle_beta   90.00
_cell.angle_gamma   90.00
#
_symmetry.space_group_name_H-M   'P 1'
#
loop_
_entity.id
_entity.type
_entity.pdbx_description
1 polymer ?
#
loop_
_entity_poly.entity_id
_entity_poly.type
_entity_poly.pdbx_seq_one_letter_code
_entity_poly.pdbx_strand_id
1 'polypeptide(L)'
;MQAPNLVNLEAVSKGFGTRTLLDSVSLGVGRGERVGVVGRNGDGKSTLLQLLARRMEPDGGRITQNRDLRLGYLGQSDDLDPAQTVLHAVLGDVETYTWAADPRARSVMEHLLGEVDHQALVGSLSGGERRRASLARLLLTDVDLLVLDEPTNHLDIEAVSWLAGHVTDRAGALIVVTHDRWFLDAVCTVTWEVQGGRITSYDGGYAAYVLAKAERARTAQVTEAKRQNLLNKELAWLRRGAPARTSKPKFRIEAANALIANEPPPRDKLALSQLATARLGKDVFDVEDVSLSFGDRTMLDRVTFRLGPADRIGLLGPNGAGKTTFLKVLTGQLAPDRGLVKQGKTVRVANLSQTLEEIDGSVTVLDHITAIRRTAALAGRGGELTSSQLLERFGFTGDKLTTRISDLSGGERRRLQLLRILLDEPNVLILDEPTNDLDVETLTVLEDFLDGWPGVVVTVTHDRYFLERVSDMVYAIMGDGRVRHLPRGVEQYLDELEAGIPRRPASNVLTPATAMSNDLPGAENVAPIVDAAAARAAKKELNRIERQLAKLTETERKLHDQLAVSASDYARLAELDAELRKLADERGELETAWFEAAERAE
;
A
#
# COMPACT_ATOMS: atom_id res chain seq x y z
N MET A 1 17.14 18.21 -28.78
CA MET A 1 18.29 18.23 -27.86
C MET A 1 17.75 17.80 -26.49
N GLN A 2 18.22 16.68 -25.95
CA GLN A 2 17.88 16.33 -24.56
C GLN A 2 18.43 17.40 -23.63
N ALA A 3 17.61 17.86 -22.67
CA ALA A 3 18.07 18.81 -21.67
C ALA A 3 19.25 18.20 -20.90
N PRO A 4 20.27 19.01 -20.54
CA PRO A 4 21.42 18.48 -19.80
C PRO A 4 20.93 17.92 -18.43
N ASN A 5 21.43 16.73 -18.08
CA ASN A 5 21.13 16.12 -16.81
C ASN A 5 21.62 16.99 -15.64
N LEU A 6 20.84 17.02 -14.58
CA LEU A 6 21.18 17.70 -13.33
C LEU A 6 22.24 16.91 -12.54
N VAL A 7 22.07 15.57 -12.51
CA VAL A 7 22.98 14.62 -11.84
C VAL A 7 23.15 13.40 -12.74
N ASN A 8 24.39 12.89 -12.83
CA ASN A 8 24.70 11.63 -13.50
C ASN A 8 25.54 10.72 -12.58
N LEU A 9 25.19 9.45 -12.60
CA LEU A 9 25.99 8.36 -12.07
C LEU A 9 26.59 7.59 -13.25
N GLU A 10 27.90 7.31 -13.20
CA GLU A 10 28.63 6.57 -14.23
C GLU A 10 29.33 5.38 -13.58
N ALA A 11 28.85 4.16 -13.84
CA ALA A 11 29.34 2.89 -13.30
C ALA A 11 29.54 2.91 -11.77
N VAL A 12 28.61 3.53 -11.04
CA VAL A 12 28.71 3.70 -9.60
C VAL A 12 28.46 2.39 -8.88
N SER A 13 29.39 2.05 -7.97
CA SER A 13 29.27 0.87 -7.11
C SER A 13 29.35 1.30 -5.64
N LYS A 14 28.55 0.64 -4.78
CA LYS A 14 28.54 0.85 -3.33
C LYS A 14 28.21 -0.41 -2.58
N GLY A 15 29.00 -0.72 -1.54
CA GLY A 15 28.77 -1.86 -0.68
C GLY A 15 28.99 -1.53 0.80
N PHE A 16 28.52 -2.39 1.68
CA PHE A 16 28.75 -2.33 3.12
C PHE A 16 29.20 -3.71 3.59
N GLY A 17 30.45 -3.79 4.04
CA GLY A 17 31.08 -5.07 4.40
C GLY A 17 31.12 -6.04 3.21
N THR A 18 30.47 -7.18 3.32
CA THR A 18 30.39 -8.20 2.25
C THR A 18 29.21 -8.02 1.29
N ARG A 19 28.30 -7.09 1.58
CA ARG A 19 27.07 -6.88 0.80
C ARG A 19 27.25 -5.73 -0.18
N THR A 20 27.21 -6.01 -1.48
CA THR A 20 27.11 -5.00 -2.55
C THR A 20 25.65 -4.55 -2.68
N LEU A 21 25.38 -3.25 -2.48
CA LEU A 21 24.05 -2.67 -2.63
C LEU A 21 23.81 -2.09 -4.02
N LEU A 22 24.85 -1.54 -4.66
CA LEU A 22 24.81 -1.04 -6.04
C LEU A 22 26.05 -1.56 -6.76
N ASP A 23 25.86 -2.08 -7.98
CA ASP A 23 26.91 -2.65 -8.82
C ASP A 23 26.92 -2.01 -10.21
N SER A 24 27.93 -1.17 -10.46
CA SER A 24 28.18 -0.52 -11.74
C SER A 24 26.96 0.21 -12.33
N VAL A 25 26.21 0.92 -11.47
CA VAL A 25 24.99 1.62 -11.84
C VAL A 25 25.29 2.88 -12.64
N SER A 26 24.61 3.05 -13.78
CA SER A 26 24.68 4.26 -14.60
C SER A 26 23.27 4.82 -14.81
N LEU A 27 23.03 6.04 -14.33
CA LEU A 27 21.74 6.74 -14.35
C LEU A 27 21.94 8.24 -14.54
N GLY A 28 20.94 8.91 -15.09
CA GLY A 28 20.90 10.37 -15.16
C GLY A 28 19.54 10.89 -14.73
N VAL A 29 19.51 12.09 -14.16
CA VAL A 29 18.28 12.81 -13.78
C VAL A 29 18.21 14.09 -14.57
N GLY A 30 17.20 14.24 -15.42
CA GLY A 30 16.95 15.42 -16.24
C GLY A 30 16.18 16.51 -15.50
N ARG A 31 16.11 17.72 -16.09
CA ARG A 31 15.26 18.80 -15.57
C ARG A 31 13.78 18.45 -15.69
N GLY A 32 13.02 18.69 -14.62
CA GLY A 32 11.58 18.42 -14.59
C GLY A 32 11.21 16.94 -14.57
N GLU A 33 12.18 16.04 -14.51
CA GLU A 33 11.95 14.61 -14.41
C GLU A 33 11.46 14.24 -13.00
N ARG A 34 10.46 13.38 -12.92
CA ARG A 34 9.86 12.91 -11.65
C ARG A 34 10.03 11.41 -11.54
N VAL A 35 10.99 11.02 -10.71
CA VAL A 35 11.43 9.64 -10.57
C VAL A 35 10.94 9.08 -9.25
N GLY A 36 10.14 8.00 -9.30
CA GLY A 36 9.81 7.16 -8.14
C GLY A 36 10.82 6.03 -8.01
N VAL A 37 11.33 5.77 -6.81
CA VAL A 37 12.28 4.68 -6.55
C VAL A 37 11.60 3.62 -5.70
N VAL A 38 11.51 2.40 -6.23
CA VAL A 38 10.88 1.25 -5.61
C VAL A 38 11.88 0.09 -5.43
N GLY A 39 11.59 -0.83 -4.53
CA GLY A 39 12.42 -2.00 -4.26
C GLY A 39 12.26 -2.48 -2.83
N ARG A 40 12.81 -3.65 -2.49
CA ARG A 40 12.72 -4.23 -1.15
C ARG A 40 13.45 -3.38 -0.12
N ASN A 41 13.04 -3.51 1.15
CA ASN A 41 13.78 -2.89 2.24
C ASN A 41 15.19 -3.49 2.33
N GLY A 42 16.18 -2.59 2.41
CA GLY A 42 17.59 -2.97 2.43
C GLY A 42 18.24 -3.19 1.05
N ASP A 43 17.55 -2.98 -0.07
CA ASP A 43 18.14 -3.10 -1.42
C ASP A 43 18.97 -1.88 -1.87
N GLY A 44 19.09 -0.86 -1.00
CA GLY A 44 19.96 0.28 -1.27
C GLY A 44 19.25 1.53 -1.81
N LYS A 45 17.92 1.64 -1.67
CA LYS A 45 17.15 2.83 -2.09
C LYS A 45 17.68 4.12 -1.46
N SER A 46 17.74 4.18 -0.12
CA SER A 46 18.27 5.34 0.60
C SER A 46 19.75 5.61 0.31
N THR A 47 20.54 4.55 0.09
CA THR A 47 21.93 4.67 -0.34
C THR A 47 22.05 5.34 -1.71
N LEU A 48 21.18 4.96 -2.66
CA LEU A 48 21.09 5.61 -3.97
C LEU A 48 20.78 7.10 -3.82
N LEU A 49 19.79 7.46 -2.98
CA LEU A 49 19.44 8.86 -2.74
C LEU A 49 20.61 9.66 -2.13
N GLN A 50 21.33 9.05 -1.15
CA GLN A 50 22.50 9.70 -0.52
C GLN A 50 23.66 9.92 -1.52
N LEU A 51 23.89 8.98 -2.43
CA LEU A 51 24.86 9.11 -3.51
C LEU A 51 24.47 10.23 -4.49
N LEU A 52 23.22 10.25 -4.94
CA LEU A 52 22.67 11.30 -5.81
C LEU A 52 22.74 12.69 -5.15
N ALA A 53 22.50 12.76 -3.83
CA ALA A 53 22.63 13.98 -3.05
C ALA A 53 24.07 14.34 -2.64
N ARG A 54 25.06 13.53 -3.01
CA ARG A 54 26.48 13.66 -2.60
C ARG A 54 26.68 13.70 -1.07
N ARG A 55 25.81 13.06 -0.33
CA ARG A 55 25.96 12.86 1.12
C ARG A 55 26.78 11.60 1.45
N MET A 56 27.08 10.81 0.41
CA MET A 56 27.90 9.59 0.50
C MET A 56 28.78 9.49 -0.74
N GLU A 57 30.03 9.04 -0.56
CA GLU A 57 30.96 8.78 -1.66
C GLU A 57 30.77 7.35 -2.19
N PRO A 58 30.83 7.11 -3.52
CA PRO A 58 30.84 5.78 -4.09
C PRO A 58 32.15 5.05 -3.83
N ASP A 59 32.10 3.72 -3.83
CA ASP A 59 33.31 2.89 -3.73
C ASP A 59 33.98 2.73 -5.12
N GLY A 60 33.22 2.90 -6.20
CA GLY A 60 33.69 2.89 -7.57
C GLY A 60 32.78 3.70 -8.48
N GLY A 61 33.29 4.06 -9.65
CA GLY A 61 32.56 4.91 -10.62
C GLY A 61 32.68 6.40 -10.31
N ARG A 62 31.80 7.20 -10.92
CA ARG A 62 31.83 8.66 -10.79
C ARG A 62 30.43 9.24 -10.71
N ILE A 63 30.28 10.28 -9.88
CA ILE A 63 29.05 11.09 -9.79
C ILE A 63 29.37 12.50 -10.31
N THR A 64 28.60 12.98 -11.28
CA THR A 64 28.71 14.33 -11.80
C THR A 64 27.41 15.10 -11.56
N GLN A 65 27.53 16.34 -11.10
CA GLN A 65 26.40 17.24 -10.87
C GLN A 65 26.62 18.55 -11.62
N ASN A 66 25.54 19.19 -12.02
CA ASN A 66 25.61 20.54 -12.56
C ASN A 66 26.19 21.50 -11.50
N ARG A 67 27.07 22.41 -11.91
CA ARG A 67 27.85 23.29 -11.02
C ARG A 67 26.94 24.14 -10.09
N ASP A 68 25.80 24.61 -10.61
CA ASP A 68 24.89 25.53 -9.91
C ASP A 68 23.63 24.83 -9.40
N LEU A 69 23.66 23.50 -9.24
CA LEU A 69 22.51 22.72 -8.80
C LEU A 69 22.15 23.02 -7.34
N ARG A 70 20.95 23.58 -7.12
CA ARG A 70 20.36 23.70 -5.78
C ARG A 70 19.58 22.41 -5.50
N LEU A 71 20.12 21.59 -4.60
CA LEU A 71 19.55 20.30 -4.24
C LEU A 71 18.98 20.35 -2.84
N GLY A 72 17.72 19.92 -2.70
CA GLY A 72 17.05 19.70 -1.42
C GLY A 72 16.98 18.22 -1.12
N TYR A 73 17.32 17.81 0.10
CA TYR A 73 17.33 16.41 0.53
C TYR A 73 16.60 16.22 1.84
N LEU A 74 15.57 15.36 1.84
CA LEU A 74 14.91 14.83 3.02
C LEU A 74 15.43 13.40 3.24
N GLY A 75 16.30 13.20 4.22
CA GLY A 75 16.83 11.89 4.62
C GLY A 75 15.94 11.20 5.68
N GLN A 76 16.37 10.07 6.21
CA GLN A 76 15.67 9.38 7.30
C GLN A 76 15.85 10.06 8.67
N SER A 77 16.93 10.80 8.87
CA SER A 77 17.19 11.61 10.06
C SER A 77 16.78 13.06 9.84
N ASP A 78 16.26 13.68 10.89
CA ASP A 78 15.85 15.08 10.89
C ASP A 78 17.05 15.99 11.27
N ASP A 79 17.34 16.98 10.42
CA ASP A 79 18.42 17.96 10.61
C ASP A 79 17.90 19.27 11.26
N LEU A 80 16.88 19.21 12.12
CA LEU A 80 16.34 20.37 12.85
C LEU A 80 17.01 20.53 14.21
N ASP A 81 17.31 21.77 14.61
CA ASP A 81 17.86 22.07 15.92
C ASP A 81 16.78 21.91 17.00
N PRO A 82 16.97 20.98 17.98
CA PRO A 82 15.98 20.74 19.03
C PRO A 82 15.68 21.96 19.92
N ALA A 83 16.60 22.94 19.98
CA ALA A 83 16.47 24.12 20.82
C ALA A 83 15.65 25.25 20.18
N GLN A 84 15.35 25.15 18.88
CA GLN A 84 14.57 26.15 18.16
C GLN A 84 13.06 25.89 18.29
N THR A 85 12.25 26.93 18.13
CA THR A 85 10.80 26.78 17.95
C THR A 85 10.50 26.20 16.57
N VAL A 86 9.37 25.51 16.42
CA VAL A 86 8.93 24.95 15.13
C VAL A 86 8.88 26.04 14.05
N LEU A 87 8.31 27.18 14.38
CA LEU A 87 8.21 28.31 13.46
C LEU A 87 9.59 28.75 12.95
N HIS A 88 10.54 28.95 13.87
CA HIS A 88 11.89 29.38 13.51
C HIS A 88 12.66 28.28 12.74
N ALA A 89 12.52 27.03 13.13
CA ALA A 89 13.17 25.91 12.46
C ALA A 89 12.70 25.71 11.01
N VAL A 90 11.44 26.05 10.70
CA VAL A 90 10.83 25.88 9.37
C VAL A 90 11.03 27.12 8.50
N LEU A 91 10.79 28.30 9.04
CA LEU A 91 10.75 29.57 8.28
C LEU A 91 12.03 30.41 8.45
N GLY A 92 12.89 30.10 9.44
CA GLY A 92 14.04 30.94 9.80
C GLY A 92 13.60 32.23 10.49
N ASP A 93 14.42 33.29 10.36
CA ASP A 93 14.17 34.62 10.94
C ASP A 93 13.17 35.46 10.13
N VAL A 94 12.12 34.82 9.56
CA VAL A 94 11.09 35.53 8.79
C VAL A 94 10.01 36.06 9.75
N GLU A 95 9.74 37.35 9.65
CA GLU A 95 8.69 37.98 10.49
C GLU A 95 7.30 37.40 10.18
N THR A 96 6.47 37.24 11.23
CA THR A 96 5.17 36.57 11.17
C THR A 96 4.25 37.12 10.08
N TYR A 97 4.23 38.41 9.84
CA TYR A 97 3.37 39.02 8.83
C TYR A 97 3.85 38.68 7.38
N THR A 98 5.15 38.45 7.19
CA THR A 98 5.72 38.16 5.87
C THR A 98 5.34 36.76 5.39
N TRP A 99 5.52 35.73 6.23
CA TRP A 99 5.14 34.37 5.83
C TRP A 99 3.62 34.15 5.79
N ALA A 100 2.88 34.84 6.68
CA ALA A 100 1.43 34.79 6.67
C ALA A 100 0.81 35.46 5.43
N ALA A 101 1.52 36.36 4.77
CA ALA A 101 1.12 36.96 3.49
C ALA A 101 1.43 36.04 2.29
N ASP A 102 2.40 35.13 2.41
CA ASP A 102 2.77 34.19 1.33
C ASP A 102 1.80 32.99 1.28
N PRO A 103 1.00 32.82 0.18
CA PRO A 103 0.06 31.71 0.05
C PRO A 103 0.75 30.35 0.10
N ARG A 104 1.98 30.23 -0.43
CA ARG A 104 2.75 28.99 -0.44
C ARG A 104 3.15 28.59 0.99
N ALA A 105 3.68 29.55 1.76
CA ALA A 105 4.10 29.29 3.13
C ALA A 105 2.88 28.92 4.00
N ARG A 106 1.76 29.64 3.86
CA ARG A 106 0.52 29.30 4.57
C ARG A 106 0.04 27.88 4.27
N SER A 107 -0.02 27.53 2.99
CA SER A 107 -0.48 26.20 2.56
C SER A 107 0.42 25.09 3.12
N VAL A 108 1.74 25.24 3.08
CA VAL A 108 2.68 24.28 3.67
C VAL A 108 2.50 24.15 5.18
N MET A 109 2.40 25.27 5.89
CA MET A 109 2.23 25.27 7.35
C MET A 109 0.90 24.66 7.77
N GLU A 110 -0.17 24.96 7.06
CA GLU A 110 -1.52 24.45 7.35
C GLU A 110 -1.61 22.94 7.17
N HIS A 111 -1.16 22.39 6.02
CA HIS A 111 -1.33 20.99 5.71
C HIS A 111 -0.32 20.06 6.41
N LEU A 112 0.87 20.54 6.73
CA LEU A 112 1.87 19.71 7.40
C LEU A 112 1.97 19.94 8.90
N LEU A 113 1.68 21.15 9.38
CA LEU A 113 1.91 21.57 10.76
C LEU A 113 0.69 22.22 11.42
N GLY A 114 -0.50 22.16 10.82
CA GLY A 114 -1.71 22.80 11.34
C GLY A 114 -2.15 22.30 12.73
N GLU A 115 -1.72 21.09 13.12
CA GLU A 115 -1.98 20.51 14.45
C GLU A 115 -0.84 20.73 15.45
N VAL A 116 0.30 21.25 15.00
CA VAL A 116 1.51 21.42 15.82
C VAL A 116 1.53 22.82 16.39
N ASP A 117 1.83 22.96 17.68
CA ASP A 117 2.08 24.28 18.27
C ASP A 117 3.37 24.87 17.68
N HIS A 118 3.23 25.93 16.89
CA HIS A 118 4.34 26.58 16.20
C HIS A 118 5.36 27.21 17.16
N GLN A 119 4.98 27.47 18.41
CA GLN A 119 5.86 28.00 19.45
C GLN A 119 6.53 26.89 20.27
N ALA A 120 6.12 25.63 20.12
CA ALA A 120 6.77 24.51 20.77
C ALA A 120 8.22 24.34 20.30
N LEU A 121 9.08 23.85 21.17
CA LEU A 121 10.46 23.50 20.81
C LEU A 121 10.46 22.23 19.95
N VAL A 122 11.30 22.20 18.91
CA VAL A 122 11.48 21.00 18.05
C VAL A 122 11.84 19.76 18.88
N GLY A 123 12.60 19.92 19.98
CA GLY A 123 12.97 18.83 20.88
C GLY A 123 11.79 18.17 21.60
N SER A 124 10.65 18.87 21.75
CA SER A 124 9.44 18.34 22.38
C SER A 124 8.50 17.60 21.41
N LEU A 125 8.75 17.69 20.11
CA LEU A 125 7.93 17.06 19.08
C LEU A 125 8.11 15.55 19.05
N SER A 126 7.06 14.83 18.67
CA SER A 126 7.15 13.43 18.26
C SER A 126 8.02 13.27 17.00
N GLY A 127 8.50 12.05 16.73
CA GLY A 127 9.28 11.78 15.52
C GLY A 127 8.53 12.15 14.24
N GLY A 128 7.23 11.83 14.16
CA GLY A 128 6.39 12.18 13.01
C GLY A 128 6.21 13.70 12.82
N GLU A 129 6.02 14.45 13.90
CA GLU A 129 5.91 15.92 13.84
C GLU A 129 7.23 16.57 13.41
N ARG A 130 8.38 16.11 13.93
CA ARG A 130 9.71 16.56 13.46
C ARG A 130 9.91 16.29 11.98
N ARG A 131 9.51 15.11 11.53
CA ARG A 131 9.57 14.73 10.12
C ARG A 131 8.76 15.67 9.24
N ARG A 132 7.51 15.97 9.64
CA ARG A 132 6.65 16.95 8.95
C ARG A 132 7.25 18.35 8.94
N ALA A 133 7.87 18.79 10.03
CA ALA A 133 8.56 20.07 10.09
C ALA A 133 9.78 20.14 9.16
N SER A 134 10.58 19.07 9.08
CA SER A 134 11.70 18.97 8.14
C SER A 134 11.23 19.00 6.69
N LEU A 135 10.14 18.30 6.37
CA LEU A 135 9.53 18.35 5.04
C LEU A 135 9.01 19.76 4.72
N ALA A 136 8.30 20.40 5.65
CA ALA A 136 7.78 21.76 5.49
C ALA A 136 8.91 22.77 5.18
N ARG A 137 10.01 22.74 5.93
CA ARG A 137 11.20 23.57 5.67
C ARG A 137 11.73 23.34 4.26
N LEU A 138 11.84 22.08 3.84
CA LEU A 138 12.39 21.72 2.53
C LEU A 138 11.49 22.18 1.39
N LEU A 139 10.16 22.06 1.52
CA LEU A 139 9.20 22.49 0.49
C LEU A 139 9.17 24.00 0.32
N LEU A 140 9.52 24.78 1.34
CA LEU A 140 9.63 26.25 1.27
C LEU A 140 10.94 26.69 0.64
N THR A 141 11.94 25.82 0.57
CA THR A 141 13.22 26.13 -0.07
C THR A 141 13.11 26.04 -1.59
N ASP A 142 13.68 27.00 -2.30
CA ASP A 142 13.73 27.01 -3.76
C ASP A 142 14.90 26.16 -4.26
N VAL A 143 14.60 24.96 -4.80
CA VAL A 143 15.58 23.97 -5.26
C VAL A 143 15.25 23.50 -6.67
N ASP A 144 16.29 23.12 -7.43
CA ASP A 144 16.19 22.60 -8.81
C ASP A 144 15.93 21.08 -8.82
N LEU A 145 16.42 20.38 -7.79
CA LEU A 145 16.23 18.93 -7.59
C LEU A 145 15.81 18.68 -6.15
N LEU A 146 14.65 18.08 -5.98
CA LEU A 146 14.12 17.63 -4.69
C LEU A 146 14.31 16.12 -4.55
N VAL A 147 14.98 15.69 -3.48
CA VAL A 147 15.24 14.28 -3.17
C VAL A 147 14.57 13.94 -1.84
N LEU A 148 13.58 13.05 -1.89
CA LEU A 148 12.73 12.71 -0.73
C LEU A 148 12.85 11.22 -0.41
N ASP A 149 13.21 10.89 0.82
CA ASP A 149 13.25 9.51 1.33
C ASP A 149 12.07 9.29 2.28
N GLU A 150 11.06 8.53 1.83
CA GLU A 150 9.79 8.22 2.53
C GLU A 150 9.05 9.46 3.06
N PRO A 151 8.71 10.44 2.21
CA PRO A 151 8.05 11.67 2.66
C PRO A 151 6.60 11.47 3.08
N THR A 152 5.96 10.38 2.65
CA THR A 152 4.55 10.09 2.92
C THR A 152 4.33 9.40 4.28
N ASN A 153 5.41 8.90 4.91
CA ASN A 153 5.31 8.29 6.24
C ASN A 153 4.81 9.31 7.27
N HIS A 154 3.88 8.91 8.11
CA HIS A 154 3.23 9.73 9.14
C HIS A 154 2.34 10.88 8.60
N LEU A 155 2.07 10.91 7.30
CA LEU A 155 1.07 11.79 6.70
C LEU A 155 -0.27 11.07 6.59
N ASP A 156 -1.35 11.78 6.84
CA ASP A 156 -2.68 11.27 6.51
C ASP A 156 -2.99 11.44 5.01
N ILE A 157 -4.09 10.83 4.57
CA ILE A 157 -4.47 10.81 3.14
C ILE A 157 -4.59 12.23 2.56
N GLU A 158 -5.04 13.18 3.36
CA GLU A 158 -5.18 14.57 2.94
C GLU A 158 -3.82 15.23 2.72
N ALA A 159 -2.91 15.10 3.70
CA ALA A 159 -1.57 15.66 3.58
C ALA A 159 -0.78 15.03 2.43
N VAL A 160 -0.97 13.71 2.18
CA VAL A 160 -0.38 13.01 1.02
C VAL A 160 -0.96 13.55 -0.30
N SER A 161 -2.30 13.76 -0.36
CA SER A 161 -2.96 14.31 -1.55
C SER A 161 -2.47 15.71 -1.86
N TRP A 162 -2.42 16.56 -0.83
CA TRP A 162 -1.90 17.92 -0.94
C TRP A 162 -0.42 17.92 -1.37
N LEU A 163 0.41 17.06 -0.75
CA LEU A 163 1.83 16.96 -1.11
C LEU A 163 2.00 16.57 -2.57
N ALA A 164 1.21 15.62 -3.08
CA ALA A 164 1.25 15.22 -4.47
C ALA A 164 0.94 16.38 -5.42
N GLY A 165 -0.09 17.18 -5.15
CA GLY A 165 -0.41 18.40 -5.89
C GLY A 165 0.74 19.41 -5.82
N HIS A 166 1.23 19.69 -4.61
CA HIS A 166 2.29 20.67 -4.36
C HIS A 166 3.60 20.35 -5.11
N VAL A 167 4.04 19.08 -5.11
CA VAL A 167 5.27 18.69 -5.83
C VAL A 167 5.05 18.56 -7.34
N THR A 168 3.82 18.31 -7.79
CA THR A 168 3.48 18.24 -9.22
C THR A 168 3.46 19.63 -9.85
N ASP A 169 3.00 20.64 -9.15
CA ASP A 169 2.98 22.03 -9.62
C ASP A 169 4.37 22.67 -9.65
N ARG A 170 5.34 22.03 -9.02
CA ARG A 170 6.71 22.52 -8.95
C ARG A 170 7.46 22.27 -10.26
N ALA A 171 8.18 23.26 -10.78
CA ALA A 171 8.96 23.17 -12.03
C ALA A 171 10.26 22.36 -11.91
N GLY A 172 10.73 22.02 -10.69
CA GLY A 172 11.96 21.29 -10.44
C GLY A 172 11.87 19.79 -10.74
N ALA A 173 13.03 19.12 -10.76
CA ALA A 173 13.08 17.66 -10.79
C ALA A 173 12.81 17.08 -9.40
N LEU A 174 12.26 15.87 -9.38
CA LEU A 174 11.95 15.12 -8.15
C LEU A 174 12.52 13.71 -8.22
N ILE A 175 13.11 13.26 -7.12
CA ILE A 175 13.38 11.85 -6.87
C ILE A 175 12.73 11.49 -5.53
N VAL A 176 11.88 10.50 -5.51
CA VAL A 176 11.20 10.08 -4.29
C VAL A 176 11.30 8.58 -4.08
N VAL A 177 11.72 8.17 -2.90
CA VAL A 177 11.52 6.81 -2.39
C VAL A 177 10.24 6.83 -1.56
N THR A 178 9.28 6.04 -1.90
CA THR A 178 8.06 5.84 -1.09
C THR A 178 7.44 4.48 -1.34
N HIS A 179 6.71 4.00 -0.36
CA HIS A 179 5.87 2.81 -0.47
C HIS A 179 4.40 3.16 -0.78
N ASP A 180 4.05 4.44 -0.81
CA ASP A 180 2.73 4.93 -1.20
C ASP A 180 2.58 4.84 -2.74
N ARG A 181 1.82 3.83 -3.16
CA ARG A 181 1.60 3.49 -4.57
C ARG A 181 0.80 4.56 -5.29
N TRP A 182 -0.21 5.13 -4.59
CA TRP A 182 -1.02 6.20 -5.14
C TRP A 182 -0.18 7.46 -5.41
N PHE A 183 0.70 7.82 -4.47
CA PHE A 183 1.61 8.96 -4.63
C PHE A 183 2.55 8.76 -5.83
N LEU A 184 3.09 7.54 -6.00
CA LEU A 184 3.93 7.21 -7.17
C LEU A 184 3.18 7.39 -8.49
N ASP A 185 1.92 6.96 -8.57
CA ASP A 185 1.11 7.13 -9.78
C ASP A 185 0.71 8.59 -10.03
N ALA A 186 0.40 9.34 -8.98
CA ALA A 186 -0.02 10.73 -9.10
C ALA A 186 1.12 11.67 -9.50
N VAL A 187 2.37 11.35 -9.09
CA VAL A 187 3.49 12.29 -9.19
C VAL A 187 4.56 11.86 -10.19
N CYS A 188 4.89 10.54 -10.24
CA CYS A 188 6.07 10.08 -10.95
C CYS A 188 5.80 9.79 -12.43
N THR A 189 6.71 10.22 -13.31
CA THR A 189 6.68 9.93 -14.75
C THR A 189 7.62 8.79 -15.12
N VAL A 190 8.53 8.42 -14.22
CA VAL A 190 9.49 7.32 -14.36
C VAL A 190 9.59 6.60 -13.03
N THR A 191 9.68 5.27 -13.07
CA THR A 191 9.88 4.44 -11.87
C THR A 191 11.19 3.67 -12.00
N TRP A 192 12.07 3.80 -11.01
CA TRP A 192 13.29 3.01 -10.87
C TRP A 192 13.12 1.88 -9.87
N GLU A 193 13.30 0.66 -10.34
CA GLU A 193 13.34 -0.51 -9.47
C GLU A 193 14.78 -0.83 -9.07
N VAL A 194 15.06 -0.81 -7.77
CA VAL A 194 16.35 -1.22 -7.20
C VAL A 194 16.22 -2.67 -6.75
N GLN A 195 16.96 -3.57 -7.39
CA GLN A 195 16.94 -5.00 -7.08
C GLN A 195 18.27 -5.66 -7.37
N GLY A 196 18.84 -6.39 -6.40
CA GLY A 196 20.07 -7.16 -6.59
C GLY A 196 21.27 -6.34 -7.05
N GLY A 197 21.41 -5.11 -6.57
CA GLY A 197 22.48 -4.18 -6.91
C GLY A 197 22.33 -3.48 -8.26
N ARG A 198 21.26 -3.74 -9.00
CA ARG A 198 20.95 -3.14 -10.30
C ARG A 198 19.75 -2.23 -10.23
N ILE A 199 19.68 -1.29 -11.15
CA ILE A 199 18.53 -0.40 -11.29
C ILE A 199 17.92 -0.60 -12.66
N THR A 200 16.62 -0.81 -12.69
CA THR A 200 15.84 -0.92 -13.91
C THR A 200 14.87 0.24 -13.99
N SER A 201 14.88 0.98 -15.09
CA SER A 201 13.96 2.08 -15.34
C SER A 201 12.72 1.61 -16.08
N TYR A 202 11.56 2.14 -15.69
CA TYR A 202 10.25 1.92 -16.28
C TYR A 202 9.59 3.29 -16.53
N ASP A 203 8.99 3.46 -17.70
CA ASP A 203 8.23 4.66 -17.99
C ASP A 203 6.87 4.61 -17.29
N GLY A 204 6.49 5.70 -16.62
CA GLY A 204 5.26 5.85 -15.88
C GLY A 204 5.38 5.64 -14.37
N GLY A 205 4.25 5.75 -13.67
CA GLY A 205 4.11 5.55 -12.23
C GLY A 205 4.06 4.08 -11.81
N TYR A 206 3.48 3.83 -10.64
CA TYR A 206 3.43 2.49 -10.04
C TYR A 206 2.62 1.48 -10.87
N ALA A 207 1.44 1.87 -11.38
CA ALA A 207 0.60 0.98 -12.20
C ALA A 207 1.32 0.52 -13.47
N ALA A 208 1.99 1.44 -14.17
CA ALA A 208 2.78 1.12 -15.36
C ALA A 208 3.97 0.20 -15.02
N TYR A 209 4.65 0.44 -13.89
CA TYR A 209 5.71 -0.42 -13.37
C TYR A 209 5.22 -1.85 -13.12
N VAL A 210 4.08 -2.02 -12.45
CA VAL A 210 3.51 -3.35 -12.15
C VAL A 210 3.20 -4.12 -13.43
N LEU A 211 2.57 -3.47 -14.41
CA LEU A 211 2.25 -4.07 -15.71
C LEU A 211 3.53 -4.49 -16.46
N ALA A 212 4.50 -3.60 -16.55
CA ALA A 212 5.78 -3.89 -17.22
C ALA A 212 6.56 -5.01 -16.52
N LYS A 213 6.56 -5.04 -15.17
CA LYS A 213 7.17 -6.11 -14.37
C LYS A 213 6.48 -7.45 -14.61
N ALA A 214 5.15 -7.48 -14.65
CA ALA A 214 4.36 -8.67 -14.92
C ALA A 214 4.66 -9.23 -16.34
N GLU A 215 4.73 -8.38 -17.36
CA GLU A 215 5.05 -8.79 -18.73
C GLU A 215 6.50 -9.30 -18.86
N ARG A 216 7.46 -8.64 -18.23
CA ARG A 216 8.85 -9.14 -18.16
C ARG A 216 8.91 -10.50 -17.47
N ALA A 217 8.16 -10.67 -16.37
CA ALA A 217 8.08 -11.93 -15.65
C ALA A 217 7.51 -13.05 -16.54
N ARG A 218 6.45 -12.75 -17.31
CA ARG A 218 5.84 -13.69 -18.27
C ARG A 218 6.82 -14.06 -19.37
N THR A 219 7.48 -13.09 -19.98
CA THR A 219 8.49 -13.31 -21.03
C THR A 219 9.66 -14.15 -20.51
N ALA A 220 10.14 -13.87 -19.28
CA ALA A 220 11.18 -14.66 -18.64
C ALA A 220 10.75 -16.11 -18.39
N GLN A 221 9.48 -16.36 -17.98
CA GLN A 221 8.95 -17.71 -17.80
C GLN A 221 8.92 -18.49 -19.12
N VAL A 222 8.47 -17.87 -20.21
CA VAL A 222 8.44 -18.49 -21.55
C VAL A 222 9.87 -18.82 -22.01
N THR A 223 10.81 -17.90 -21.79
CA THR A 223 12.22 -18.09 -22.14
C THR A 223 12.84 -19.22 -21.33
N GLU A 224 12.56 -19.26 -20.01
CA GLU A 224 13.04 -20.32 -19.12
C GLU A 224 12.45 -21.69 -19.49
N ALA A 225 11.16 -21.76 -19.78
CA ALA A 225 10.53 -23.00 -20.26
C ALA A 225 11.19 -23.50 -21.56
N LYS A 226 11.51 -22.58 -22.50
CA LYS A 226 12.26 -22.93 -23.72
C LYS A 226 13.67 -23.41 -23.40
N ARG A 227 14.37 -22.74 -22.46
CA ARG A 227 15.71 -23.15 -21.98
C ARG A 227 15.69 -24.54 -21.37
N GLN A 228 14.74 -24.81 -20.46
CA GLN A 228 14.58 -26.14 -19.83
C GLN A 228 14.25 -27.21 -20.83
N ASN A 229 13.37 -26.95 -21.80
CA ASN A 229 13.07 -27.90 -22.89
C ASN A 229 14.30 -28.21 -23.74
N LEU A 230 15.13 -27.20 -24.05
CA LEU A 230 16.38 -27.40 -24.77
C LEU A 230 17.37 -28.22 -23.94
N LEU A 231 17.55 -27.86 -22.64
CA LEU A 231 18.41 -28.61 -21.71
C LEU A 231 17.98 -30.07 -21.60
N ASN A 232 16.68 -30.35 -21.45
CA ASN A 232 16.15 -31.71 -21.38
C ASN A 232 16.43 -32.48 -22.67
N LYS A 233 16.31 -31.86 -23.85
CA LYS A 233 16.67 -32.46 -25.13
C LYS A 233 18.16 -32.80 -25.21
N GLU A 234 19.04 -31.90 -24.80
CA GLU A 234 20.49 -32.11 -24.80
C GLU A 234 20.90 -33.19 -23.76
N LEU A 235 20.31 -33.18 -22.57
CA LEU A 235 20.53 -34.20 -21.55
C LEU A 235 20.03 -35.59 -22.00
N ALA A 236 18.85 -35.66 -22.62
CA ALA A 236 18.31 -36.89 -23.16
C ALA A 236 19.21 -37.43 -24.29
N TRP A 237 19.77 -36.59 -25.14
CA TRP A 237 20.73 -36.95 -26.16
C TRP A 237 22.05 -37.43 -25.54
N LEU A 238 22.56 -36.74 -24.52
CA LEU A 238 23.78 -37.15 -23.80
C LEU A 238 23.61 -38.50 -23.10
N ARG A 239 22.43 -38.81 -22.55
CA ARG A 239 22.10 -40.10 -21.88
C ARG A 239 22.00 -41.27 -22.85
N ARG A 240 21.50 -41.07 -24.08
CA ARG A 240 21.36 -42.15 -25.10
C ARG A 240 22.68 -42.74 -25.59
N GLY A 241 23.82 -42.20 -25.21
CA GLY A 241 25.13 -42.66 -25.64
C GLY A 241 25.47 -42.24 -27.08
N ALA A 242 26.76 -42.13 -27.37
CA ALA A 242 27.23 -41.95 -28.75
C ALA A 242 27.12 -43.27 -29.52
N PRO A 243 26.69 -43.28 -30.80
CA PRO A 243 26.85 -44.43 -31.67
C PRO A 243 28.31 -44.87 -31.64
N ALA A 244 28.59 -46.16 -31.75
CA ALA A 244 29.84 -46.88 -31.45
C ALA A 244 31.13 -46.35 -32.13
N ARG A 245 31.09 -45.26 -32.92
CA ARG A 245 32.23 -44.71 -33.68
C ARG A 245 32.45 -43.20 -33.58
N THR A 246 31.70 -42.46 -32.74
CA THR A 246 31.86 -40.99 -32.65
C THR A 246 31.96 -40.51 -31.18
N SER A 247 32.98 -39.75 -30.83
CA SER A 247 33.10 -39.08 -29.54
C SER A 247 32.01 -38.00 -29.40
N LYS A 248 31.45 -37.82 -28.21
CA LYS A 248 30.47 -36.76 -27.94
C LYS A 248 31.08 -35.39 -28.24
N PRO A 249 30.45 -34.56 -29.08
CA PRO A 249 31.01 -33.25 -29.45
C PRO A 249 31.16 -32.37 -28.20
N LYS A 250 32.36 -31.84 -27.91
CA LYS A 250 32.66 -30.99 -26.76
C LYS A 250 31.72 -29.77 -26.67
N PHE A 251 31.39 -29.16 -27.82
CA PHE A 251 30.55 -27.96 -27.86
C PHE A 251 29.12 -28.19 -27.29
N ARG A 252 28.57 -29.44 -27.44
CA ARG A 252 27.26 -29.76 -26.86
C ARG A 252 27.29 -29.96 -25.35
N ILE A 253 28.39 -30.46 -24.81
CA ILE A 253 28.62 -30.56 -23.38
C ILE A 253 28.78 -29.18 -22.79
N GLU A 254 29.55 -28.30 -23.46
CA GLU A 254 29.73 -26.90 -23.08
C GLU A 254 28.42 -26.11 -23.15
N ALA A 255 27.59 -26.33 -24.19
CA ALA A 255 26.27 -25.70 -24.30
C ALA A 255 25.30 -26.16 -23.18
N ALA A 256 25.29 -27.47 -22.82
CA ALA A 256 24.49 -27.95 -21.70
C ALA A 256 24.97 -27.40 -20.36
N ASN A 257 26.28 -27.28 -20.14
CA ASN A 257 26.86 -26.66 -18.93
C ASN A 257 26.54 -25.18 -18.86
N ALA A 258 26.59 -24.44 -19.97
CA ALA A 258 26.18 -23.03 -20.02
C ALA A 258 24.69 -22.84 -19.70
N LEU A 259 23.81 -23.77 -20.15
CA LEU A 259 22.39 -23.77 -19.82
C LEU A 259 22.14 -24.04 -18.33
N ILE A 260 22.93 -24.90 -17.70
CA ILE A 260 22.86 -25.18 -16.26
C ILE A 260 23.36 -23.98 -15.45
N ALA A 261 24.48 -23.38 -15.85
CA ALA A 261 25.08 -22.24 -15.16
C ALA A 261 24.20 -20.98 -15.17
N ASN A 262 23.31 -20.83 -16.15
CA ASN A 262 22.37 -19.72 -16.30
C ASN A 262 20.99 -20.00 -15.71
N GLU A 263 20.87 -20.86 -14.70
CA GLU A 263 19.61 -21.13 -14.02
C GLU A 263 19.20 -19.90 -13.16
N PRO A 264 18.01 -19.31 -13.42
CA PRO A 264 17.56 -18.19 -12.62
C PRO A 264 17.20 -18.64 -11.20
N PRO A 265 17.36 -17.77 -10.17
CA PRO A 265 17.04 -18.13 -8.81
C PRO A 265 15.55 -18.51 -8.68
N PRO A 266 15.22 -19.49 -7.80
CA PRO A 266 13.84 -19.91 -7.58
C PRO A 266 12.97 -18.74 -7.14
N ARG A 267 11.75 -18.63 -7.69
CA ARG A 267 10.78 -17.59 -7.33
C ARG A 267 9.95 -18.07 -6.14
N ASP A 268 9.92 -17.27 -5.09
CA ASP A 268 9.02 -17.46 -3.95
C ASP A 268 7.57 -17.22 -4.39
N LYS A 269 6.79 -18.28 -4.53
CA LYS A 269 5.33 -18.19 -4.66
C LYS A 269 4.73 -18.43 -3.28
N LEU A 270 4.24 -17.39 -2.65
CA LEU A 270 3.51 -17.51 -1.40
C LEU A 270 2.10 -18.04 -1.65
N ALA A 271 1.80 -19.23 -1.15
CA ALA A 271 0.46 -19.82 -1.13
C ALA A 271 -0.10 -19.71 0.30
N LEU A 272 -0.62 -18.51 0.66
CA LEU A 272 -1.05 -18.16 2.02
C LEU A 272 -2.51 -18.52 2.35
N SER A 273 -3.34 -18.79 1.35
CA SER A 273 -4.80 -18.82 1.45
C SER A 273 -5.42 -20.05 2.13
N GLN A 274 -4.68 -20.87 2.89
CA GLN A 274 -5.19 -22.16 3.35
C GLN A 274 -5.10 -22.42 4.86
N LEU A 275 -4.89 -21.40 5.69
CA LEU A 275 -4.95 -21.58 7.13
C LEU A 275 -6.42 -21.60 7.60
N ALA A 276 -6.74 -22.57 8.48
CA ALA A 276 -8.07 -22.66 9.06
C ALA A 276 -8.34 -21.47 10.00
N THR A 277 -9.56 -20.94 9.94
CA THR A 277 -10.04 -19.95 10.90
C THR A 277 -11.10 -20.58 11.79
N ALA A 278 -11.19 -20.12 13.05
CA ALA A 278 -12.24 -20.54 13.94
C ALA A 278 -13.61 -20.14 13.36
N ARG A 279 -14.64 -21.00 13.52
CA ARG A 279 -16.00 -20.72 13.04
C ARG A 279 -16.55 -19.46 13.72
N LEU A 280 -16.96 -18.48 12.91
CA LEU A 280 -17.56 -17.24 13.37
C LEU A 280 -19.08 -17.40 13.49
N GLY A 281 -19.66 -16.90 14.58
CA GLY A 281 -21.10 -16.83 14.81
C GLY A 281 -21.73 -15.68 14.00
N LYS A 282 -23.05 -15.52 14.13
CA LYS A 282 -23.82 -14.51 13.41
C LYS A 282 -23.57 -13.09 13.93
N ASP A 283 -23.34 -12.95 15.23
CA ASP A 283 -23.06 -11.66 15.87
C ASP A 283 -21.55 -11.57 16.12
N VAL A 284 -20.92 -10.50 15.61
CA VAL A 284 -19.48 -10.24 15.77
C VAL A 284 -19.26 -9.12 16.77
N PHE A 285 -19.58 -7.89 16.41
CA PHE A 285 -19.60 -6.75 17.32
C PHE A 285 -20.86 -5.94 17.13
N ASP A 286 -21.46 -5.52 18.25
CA ASP A 286 -22.60 -4.62 18.28
C ASP A 286 -22.27 -3.48 19.25
N VAL A 287 -22.10 -2.28 18.72
CA VAL A 287 -21.75 -1.05 19.45
C VAL A 287 -23.00 -0.20 19.52
N GLU A 288 -23.51 0.05 20.73
CA GLU A 288 -24.76 0.75 20.96
C GLU A 288 -24.51 2.04 21.75
N ASP A 289 -24.76 3.20 21.16
CA ASP A 289 -24.72 4.54 21.75
C ASP A 289 -23.45 4.84 22.56
N VAL A 290 -22.30 4.43 22.04
CA VAL A 290 -21.00 4.53 22.71
C VAL A 290 -20.47 5.96 22.67
N SER A 291 -20.11 6.51 23.84
CA SER A 291 -19.42 7.78 23.98
C SER A 291 -18.20 7.62 24.87
N LEU A 292 -17.12 8.35 24.49
CA LEU A 292 -15.84 8.35 25.20
C LEU A 292 -15.16 9.70 25.09
N SER A 293 -14.65 10.20 26.22
CA SER A 293 -13.93 11.47 26.29
C SER A 293 -12.63 11.34 27.10
N PHE A 294 -11.62 12.09 26.74
CA PHE A 294 -10.39 12.26 27.53
C PHE A 294 -10.29 13.72 27.97
N GLY A 295 -10.57 14.00 29.26
CA GLY A 295 -10.71 15.34 29.78
C GLY A 295 -11.83 16.08 29.03
N ASP A 296 -11.54 17.23 28.46
CA ASP A 296 -12.51 18.02 27.69
C ASP A 296 -12.67 17.59 26.23
N ARG A 297 -11.87 16.62 25.77
CA ARG A 297 -11.87 16.16 24.38
C ARG A 297 -12.77 14.94 24.21
N THR A 298 -13.89 15.11 23.51
CA THR A 298 -14.76 14.00 23.08
C THR A 298 -14.12 13.30 21.88
N MET A 299 -13.87 12.00 22.04
CA MET A 299 -13.29 11.14 21.00
C MET A 299 -14.36 10.37 20.23
N LEU A 300 -15.41 9.90 20.96
CA LEU A 300 -16.56 9.22 20.38
C LEU A 300 -17.83 9.82 20.97
N ASP A 301 -18.83 10.13 20.13
CA ASP A 301 -20.11 10.72 20.52
C ASP A 301 -21.27 9.91 19.98
N ARG A 302 -21.93 9.14 20.86
CA ARG A 302 -23.10 8.30 20.57
C ARG A 302 -22.94 7.42 19.32
N VAL A 303 -21.80 6.75 19.24
CA VAL A 303 -21.49 5.88 18.12
C VAL A 303 -22.34 4.60 18.21
N THR A 304 -23.10 4.34 17.16
CA THR A 304 -23.78 3.05 16.94
C THR A 304 -23.24 2.41 15.69
N PHE A 305 -22.72 1.18 15.83
CA PHE A 305 -22.00 0.50 14.78
C PHE A 305 -22.12 -1.02 14.92
N ARG A 306 -22.31 -1.73 13.82
CA ARG A 306 -22.45 -3.18 13.84
C ARG A 306 -21.50 -3.82 12.83
N LEU A 307 -20.84 -4.91 13.26
CA LEU A 307 -20.03 -5.78 12.44
C LEU A 307 -20.68 -7.15 12.33
N GLY A 308 -20.89 -7.60 11.11
CA GLY A 308 -21.35 -8.92 10.74
C GLY A 308 -20.24 -9.88 10.34
N PRO A 309 -20.57 -11.16 10.10
CA PRO A 309 -19.62 -12.14 9.58
C PRO A 309 -19.15 -11.76 8.17
N ALA A 310 -17.86 -11.92 7.92
CA ALA A 310 -17.19 -11.62 6.66
C ALA A 310 -17.16 -10.13 6.26
N ASP A 311 -17.55 -9.20 7.14
CA ASP A 311 -17.44 -7.77 6.87
C ASP A 311 -15.95 -7.37 6.74
N ARG A 312 -15.66 -6.53 5.75
CA ARG A 312 -14.35 -5.96 5.48
C ARG A 312 -14.46 -4.45 5.51
N ILE A 313 -13.93 -3.85 6.56
CA ILE A 313 -14.13 -2.44 6.86
C ILE A 313 -12.81 -1.69 6.86
N GLY A 314 -12.78 -0.61 6.08
CA GLY A 314 -11.75 0.41 6.13
C GLY A 314 -12.18 1.60 6.98
N LEU A 315 -11.33 2.07 7.87
CA LEU A 315 -11.59 3.23 8.72
C LEU A 315 -10.62 4.35 8.40
N LEU A 316 -11.16 5.48 7.94
CA LEU A 316 -10.45 6.69 7.59
C LEU A 316 -10.60 7.78 8.66
N GLY A 317 -9.79 8.80 8.56
CA GLY A 317 -9.86 10.01 9.37
C GLY A 317 -8.50 10.66 9.57
N PRO A 318 -8.47 11.95 9.94
CA PRO A 318 -7.22 12.66 10.23
C PRO A 318 -6.45 12.00 11.38
N ASN A 319 -5.19 12.33 11.49
CA ASN A 319 -4.39 11.91 12.65
C ASN A 319 -5.01 12.47 13.94
N GLY A 320 -5.04 11.67 15.00
CA GLY A 320 -5.65 12.07 16.27
C GLY A 320 -7.18 12.13 16.30
N ALA A 321 -7.90 11.76 15.22
CA ALA A 321 -9.37 11.76 15.17
C ALA A 321 -10.06 10.72 16.06
N GLY A 322 -9.31 9.75 16.61
CA GLY A 322 -9.87 8.72 17.48
C GLY A 322 -9.95 7.33 16.86
N LYS A 323 -9.35 7.08 15.70
CA LYS A 323 -9.36 5.77 15.02
C LYS A 323 -8.87 4.63 15.91
N THR A 324 -7.65 4.73 16.44
CA THR A 324 -7.08 3.75 17.38
C THR A 324 -7.88 3.65 18.67
N THR A 325 -8.46 4.75 19.16
CA THR A 325 -9.35 4.76 20.31
C THR A 325 -10.61 3.95 20.05
N PHE A 326 -11.24 4.12 18.89
CA PHE A 326 -12.40 3.33 18.46
C PHE A 326 -12.06 1.83 18.40
N LEU A 327 -10.91 1.45 17.82
CA LEU A 327 -10.47 0.05 17.79
C LEU A 327 -10.25 -0.53 19.19
N LYS A 328 -9.68 0.25 20.13
CA LYS A 328 -9.50 -0.19 21.52
C LYS A 328 -10.83 -0.37 22.25
N VAL A 329 -11.81 0.49 21.99
CA VAL A 329 -13.17 0.34 22.53
C VAL A 329 -13.86 -0.88 21.93
N LEU A 330 -13.76 -1.08 20.61
CA LEU A 330 -14.32 -2.23 19.92
C LEU A 330 -13.79 -3.56 20.48
N THR A 331 -12.50 -3.64 20.78
CA THR A 331 -11.83 -4.84 21.32
C THR A 331 -11.96 -4.99 22.83
N GLY A 332 -12.64 -4.07 23.52
CA GLY A 332 -12.79 -4.09 24.97
C GLY A 332 -11.50 -3.76 25.75
N GLN A 333 -10.45 -3.27 25.08
CA GLN A 333 -9.21 -2.79 25.73
C GLN A 333 -9.44 -1.46 26.46
N LEU A 334 -10.44 -0.70 26.04
CA LEU A 334 -10.85 0.55 26.65
C LEU A 334 -12.36 0.54 26.87
N ALA A 335 -12.78 0.79 28.10
CA ALA A 335 -14.20 0.87 28.44
C ALA A 335 -14.76 2.24 28.00
N PRO A 336 -15.94 2.31 27.37
CA PRO A 336 -16.58 3.58 27.05
C PRO A 336 -17.16 4.24 28.31
N ASP A 337 -17.31 5.59 28.29
CA ASP A 337 -17.96 6.33 29.37
C ASP A 337 -19.48 6.06 29.39
N ARG A 338 -20.07 5.87 28.21
CA ARG A 338 -21.50 5.55 28.00
C ARG A 338 -21.67 4.57 26.86
N GLY A 339 -22.82 3.89 26.86
CA GLY A 339 -23.15 2.90 25.84
C GLY A 339 -22.63 1.50 26.16
N LEU A 340 -22.73 0.63 25.20
CA LEU A 340 -22.39 -0.78 25.37
C LEU A 340 -21.73 -1.34 24.11
N VAL A 341 -20.69 -2.14 24.30
CA VAL A 341 -20.09 -2.95 23.25
C VAL A 341 -20.35 -4.42 23.56
N LYS A 342 -21.07 -5.08 22.67
CA LYS A 342 -21.34 -6.52 22.76
C LYS A 342 -20.42 -7.25 21.78
N GLN A 343 -19.64 -8.18 22.29
CA GLN A 343 -18.81 -9.08 21.50
C GLN A 343 -19.44 -10.46 21.43
N GLY A 344 -19.49 -11.03 20.22
CA GLY A 344 -20.00 -12.39 20.01
C GLY A 344 -19.14 -13.44 20.73
N LYS A 345 -19.78 -14.47 21.28
CA LYS A 345 -19.11 -15.51 22.10
C LYS A 345 -18.05 -16.31 21.35
N THR A 346 -18.13 -16.37 20.03
CA THR A 346 -17.20 -17.12 19.17
C THR A 346 -16.09 -16.25 18.59
N VAL A 347 -16.09 -14.96 18.88
CA VAL A 347 -15.13 -13.98 18.35
C VAL A 347 -13.75 -14.22 18.95
N ARG A 348 -12.76 -14.40 18.08
CA ARG A 348 -11.33 -14.45 18.40
C ARG A 348 -10.65 -13.34 17.65
N VAL A 349 -10.33 -12.26 18.37
CA VAL A 349 -9.70 -11.06 17.79
C VAL A 349 -8.20 -11.24 17.77
N ALA A 350 -7.58 -10.95 16.65
CA ALA A 350 -6.15 -10.72 16.57
C ALA A 350 -5.88 -9.28 16.12
N ASN A 351 -4.98 -8.62 16.83
CA ASN A 351 -4.54 -7.26 16.55
C ASN A 351 -3.15 -7.27 15.92
N LEU A 352 -3.02 -6.66 14.77
CA LEU A 352 -1.74 -6.26 14.22
C LEU A 352 -1.54 -4.78 14.54
N SER A 353 -0.90 -4.51 15.69
CA SER A 353 -0.64 -3.14 16.14
C SER A 353 0.56 -2.53 15.43
N GLN A 354 0.64 -1.21 15.48
CA GLN A 354 1.76 -0.41 14.94
C GLN A 354 3.10 -0.74 15.64
N THR A 355 3.06 -0.99 16.95
CA THR A 355 4.22 -1.42 17.73
C THR A 355 4.48 -2.89 17.50
N LEU A 356 5.68 -3.21 17.01
CA LEU A 356 6.20 -4.58 17.03
C LEU A 356 6.22 -5.04 18.49
N GLU A 357 5.34 -5.98 18.87
CA GLU A 357 5.54 -6.67 20.15
C GLU A 357 6.97 -7.20 20.17
N GLU A 358 7.67 -6.98 21.27
CA GLU A 358 9.05 -7.44 21.43
C GLU A 358 9.10 -8.96 21.32
N ILE A 359 9.44 -9.43 20.13
CA ILE A 359 9.78 -10.83 19.92
C ILE A 359 11.24 -10.98 20.36
N ASP A 360 11.51 -11.98 21.20
CA ASP A 360 12.88 -12.25 21.61
C ASP A 360 13.79 -12.47 20.39
N GLY A 361 14.63 -11.48 20.12
CA GLY A 361 15.53 -11.46 18.97
C GLY A 361 16.61 -12.54 19.00
N SER A 362 16.87 -13.16 20.15
CA SER A 362 17.92 -14.16 20.33
C SER A 362 17.53 -15.55 19.80
N VAL A 363 16.23 -15.80 19.62
CA VAL A 363 15.67 -17.10 19.18
C VAL A 363 15.68 -17.19 17.66
N THR A 364 15.75 -18.41 17.13
CA THR A 364 15.62 -18.61 15.67
C THR A 364 14.17 -18.53 15.24
N VAL A 365 13.93 -18.21 13.96
CA VAL A 365 12.59 -18.14 13.36
C VAL A 365 11.83 -19.45 13.56
N LEU A 366 12.47 -20.60 13.32
CA LEU A 366 11.87 -21.92 13.47
C LEU A 366 11.53 -22.25 14.93
N ASP A 367 12.46 -21.98 15.86
CA ASP A 367 12.24 -22.25 17.29
C ASP A 367 11.09 -21.42 17.84
N HIS A 368 11.00 -20.14 17.44
CA HIS A 368 9.94 -19.24 17.86
C HIS A 368 8.54 -19.79 17.44
N ILE A 369 8.38 -20.16 16.17
CA ILE A 369 7.09 -20.69 15.69
C ILE A 369 6.80 -22.08 16.28
N THR A 370 7.82 -22.93 16.43
CA THR A 370 7.64 -24.27 17.01
C THR A 370 7.25 -24.21 18.49
N ALA A 371 7.71 -23.21 19.24
CA ALA A 371 7.32 -22.98 20.63
C ALA A 371 5.84 -22.59 20.77
N ILE A 372 5.29 -21.84 19.79
CA ILE A 372 3.88 -21.45 19.79
C ILE A 372 3.01 -22.64 19.35
N ARG A 373 3.33 -23.27 18.23
CA ARG A 373 2.55 -24.39 17.69
C ARG A 373 3.41 -25.27 16.77
N ARG A 374 3.39 -26.59 17.01
CA ARG A 374 4.14 -27.54 16.18
C ARG A 374 3.48 -27.83 14.84
N THR A 375 2.15 -27.78 14.80
CA THR A 375 1.35 -28.06 13.60
C THR A 375 0.18 -27.09 13.52
N ALA A 376 -0.26 -26.75 12.30
CA ALA A 376 -1.46 -25.94 12.05
C ALA A 376 -2.39 -26.63 11.06
N ALA A 377 -3.69 -26.56 11.31
CA ALA A 377 -4.72 -27.17 10.46
C ALA A 377 -4.92 -26.37 9.15
N LEU A 378 -5.16 -27.10 8.07
CA LEU A 378 -5.50 -26.53 6.75
C LEU A 378 -7.03 -26.44 6.58
N ALA A 379 -7.52 -25.30 6.11
CA ALA A 379 -8.92 -25.12 5.80
C ALA A 379 -9.37 -26.07 4.67
N GLY A 380 -10.42 -26.87 4.93
CA GLY A 380 -11.13 -27.66 3.93
C GLY A 380 -10.46 -28.94 3.43
N ARG A 381 -9.27 -29.33 3.91
CA ARG A 381 -8.55 -30.53 3.41
C ARG A 381 -8.12 -31.55 4.49
N GLY A 382 -8.42 -31.34 5.75
CA GLY A 382 -8.11 -32.30 6.83
C GLY A 382 -6.61 -32.63 6.99
N GLY A 383 -5.71 -31.74 6.54
CA GLY A 383 -4.26 -31.87 6.66
C GLY A 383 -3.69 -30.91 7.71
N GLU A 384 -2.56 -31.29 8.30
CA GLU A 384 -1.79 -30.42 9.20
C GLU A 384 -0.46 -30.04 8.52
N LEU A 385 -0.04 -28.78 8.71
CA LEU A 385 1.26 -28.28 8.30
C LEU A 385 2.22 -28.25 9.48
N THR A 386 3.45 -28.68 9.28
CA THR A 386 4.51 -28.48 10.27
C THR A 386 4.95 -27.02 10.32
N SER A 387 5.60 -26.61 11.42
CA SER A 387 6.15 -25.25 11.58
C SER A 387 7.07 -24.85 10.42
N SER A 388 7.92 -25.78 9.93
CA SER A 388 8.80 -25.53 8.79
C SER A 388 8.02 -25.28 7.50
N GLN A 389 7.02 -26.11 7.19
CA GLN A 389 6.18 -25.95 6.00
C GLN A 389 5.36 -24.65 6.03
N LEU A 390 4.93 -24.26 7.22
CA LEU A 390 4.27 -22.97 7.44
C LEU A 390 5.22 -21.81 7.13
N LEU A 391 6.42 -21.84 7.71
CA LEU A 391 7.45 -20.83 7.49
C LEU A 391 7.85 -20.74 6.02
N GLU A 392 8.01 -21.88 5.34
CA GLU A 392 8.31 -21.90 3.90
C GLU A 392 7.22 -21.22 3.08
N ARG A 393 5.93 -21.39 3.45
CA ARG A 393 4.81 -20.68 2.81
C ARG A 393 4.82 -19.18 3.05
N PHE A 394 5.43 -18.73 4.15
CA PHE A 394 5.64 -17.31 4.47
C PHE A 394 6.98 -16.75 3.95
N GLY A 395 7.66 -17.51 3.08
CA GLY A 395 8.90 -17.09 2.41
C GLY A 395 10.15 -17.21 3.28
N PHE A 396 10.11 -18.00 4.36
CA PHE A 396 11.28 -18.35 5.16
C PHE A 396 11.82 -19.69 4.69
N THR A 397 12.69 -19.70 3.67
CA THR A 397 13.27 -20.90 3.07
C THR A 397 14.74 -21.08 3.41
N GLY A 398 15.22 -22.33 3.48
CA GLY A 398 16.64 -22.64 3.69
C GLY A 398 17.22 -22.07 4.97
N ASP A 399 18.32 -21.31 4.85
CA ASP A 399 19.06 -20.74 5.99
C ASP A 399 18.21 -19.75 6.80
N LYS A 400 17.15 -19.17 6.22
CA LYS A 400 16.27 -18.23 6.93
C LYS A 400 15.45 -18.88 8.04
N LEU A 401 15.23 -20.19 8.02
CA LEU A 401 14.58 -20.91 9.11
C LEU A 401 15.40 -20.89 10.40
N THR A 402 16.72 -20.94 10.27
CA THR A 402 17.68 -20.94 11.38
C THR A 402 18.27 -19.57 11.70
N THR A 403 17.87 -18.53 10.94
CA THR A 403 18.29 -17.14 11.20
C THR A 403 17.66 -16.64 12.51
N ARG A 404 18.40 -15.86 13.29
CA ARG A 404 17.89 -15.20 14.50
C ARG A 404 16.92 -14.11 14.12
N ILE A 405 15.89 -13.90 14.95
CA ILE A 405 14.88 -12.87 14.70
C ILE A 405 15.48 -11.46 14.69
N SER A 406 16.54 -11.21 15.47
CA SER A 406 17.30 -9.95 15.43
C SER A 406 17.88 -9.62 14.05
N ASP A 407 18.22 -10.65 13.27
CA ASP A 407 18.93 -10.52 12.00
C ASP A 407 17.99 -10.43 10.80
N LEU A 408 16.66 -10.50 11.05
CA LEU A 408 15.63 -10.35 10.04
C LEU A 408 15.48 -8.88 9.61
N SER A 409 15.24 -8.66 8.33
CA SER A 409 14.79 -7.37 7.83
C SER A 409 13.42 -6.98 8.42
N GLY A 410 13.06 -5.68 8.40
CA GLY A 410 11.78 -5.20 8.90
C GLY A 410 10.59 -5.93 8.27
N GLY A 411 10.58 -6.10 6.95
CA GLY A 411 9.52 -6.84 6.24
C GLY A 411 9.45 -8.33 6.59
N GLU A 412 10.61 -9.00 6.80
CA GLU A 412 10.64 -10.40 7.26
C GLU A 412 10.09 -10.51 8.68
N ARG A 413 10.47 -9.60 9.56
CA ARG A 413 9.96 -9.55 10.93
C ARG A 413 8.44 -9.34 10.95
N ARG A 414 7.92 -8.48 10.09
CA ARG A 414 6.48 -8.24 9.95
C ARG A 414 5.74 -9.47 9.43
N ARG A 415 6.29 -10.18 8.45
CA ARG A 415 5.75 -11.48 7.97
C ARG A 415 5.73 -12.54 9.06
N LEU A 416 6.78 -12.61 9.89
CA LEU A 416 6.83 -13.53 11.02
C LEU A 416 5.77 -13.20 12.07
N GLN A 417 5.56 -11.91 12.37
CA GLN A 417 4.52 -11.44 13.27
C GLN A 417 3.11 -11.78 12.74
N LEU A 418 2.88 -11.59 11.45
CA LEU A 418 1.61 -11.98 10.82
C LEU A 418 1.38 -13.50 10.95
N LEU A 419 2.39 -14.32 10.66
CA LEU A 419 2.30 -15.76 10.84
C LEU A 419 1.97 -16.15 12.29
N ARG A 420 2.64 -15.53 13.26
CA ARG A 420 2.36 -15.75 14.69
C ARG A 420 0.90 -15.50 15.03
N ILE A 421 0.36 -14.35 14.58
CA ILE A 421 -1.04 -13.97 14.81
C ILE A 421 -2.00 -15.02 14.23
N LEU A 422 -1.71 -15.53 13.03
CA LEU A 422 -2.55 -16.51 12.34
C LEU A 422 -2.55 -17.90 12.99
N LEU A 423 -1.51 -18.25 13.74
CA LEU A 423 -1.45 -19.52 14.46
C LEU A 423 -2.51 -19.66 15.56
N ASP A 424 -3.03 -18.55 16.07
CA ASP A 424 -4.11 -18.53 17.05
C ASP A 424 -5.51 -18.74 16.45
N GLU A 425 -5.56 -19.00 15.13
CA GLU A 425 -6.80 -19.21 14.37
C GLU A 425 -7.86 -18.11 14.63
N PRO A 426 -7.49 -16.82 14.49
CA PRO A 426 -8.44 -15.74 14.68
C PRO A 426 -9.54 -15.80 13.62
N ASN A 427 -10.68 -15.18 13.92
CA ASN A 427 -11.76 -14.99 12.96
C ASN A 427 -12.12 -13.50 12.77
N VAL A 428 -11.45 -12.62 13.52
CA VAL A 428 -11.50 -11.16 13.37
C VAL A 428 -10.07 -10.65 13.39
N LEU A 429 -9.67 -9.93 12.34
CA LEU A 429 -8.40 -9.23 12.23
C LEU A 429 -8.62 -7.73 12.36
N ILE A 430 -7.90 -7.11 13.28
CA ILE A 430 -7.85 -5.65 13.44
C ILE A 430 -6.45 -5.21 13.08
N LEU A 431 -6.36 -4.38 12.04
CA LEU A 431 -5.12 -3.92 11.45
C LEU A 431 -5.02 -2.40 11.64
N ASP A 432 -4.16 -1.95 12.55
CA ASP A 432 -3.91 -0.52 12.79
C ASP A 432 -2.62 -0.13 12.10
N GLU A 433 -2.72 0.64 11.01
CA GLU A 433 -1.64 1.05 10.11
C GLU A 433 -0.73 -0.12 9.69
N PRO A 434 -1.29 -1.19 9.11
CA PRO A 434 -0.52 -2.37 8.75
C PRO A 434 0.48 -2.13 7.62
N THR A 435 0.31 -1.04 6.88
CA THR A 435 1.09 -0.67 5.69
C THR A 435 2.38 0.06 6.02
N ASN A 436 2.48 0.63 7.24
CA ASN A 436 3.68 1.36 7.66
C ASN A 436 4.91 0.44 7.69
N ASP A 437 6.03 0.97 7.20
CA ASP A 437 7.35 0.29 7.15
C ASP A 437 7.40 -0.97 6.27
N LEU A 438 6.32 -1.31 5.55
CA LEU A 438 6.31 -2.42 4.60
C LEU A 438 6.73 -1.95 3.21
N ASP A 439 7.60 -2.73 2.57
CA ASP A 439 7.86 -2.55 1.15
C ASP A 439 6.69 -3.06 0.29
N VAL A 440 6.63 -2.58 -0.94
CA VAL A 440 5.55 -2.88 -1.90
C VAL A 440 5.34 -4.39 -2.11
N GLU A 441 6.40 -5.19 -2.10
CA GLU A 441 6.28 -6.65 -2.27
C GLU A 441 5.64 -7.29 -1.03
N THR A 442 6.02 -6.85 0.17
CA THR A 442 5.41 -7.33 1.41
C THR A 442 3.95 -6.89 1.54
N LEU A 443 3.62 -5.66 1.09
CA LEU A 443 2.23 -5.20 1.00
C LEU A 443 1.39 -6.08 0.08
N THR A 444 1.90 -6.42 -1.10
CA THR A 444 1.19 -7.31 -2.04
C THR A 444 0.93 -8.69 -1.42
N VAL A 445 1.90 -9.24 -0.67
CA VAL A 445 1.73 -10.51 0.05
C VAL A 445 0.64 -10.42 1.12
N LEU A 446 0.60 -9.33 1.87
CA LEU A 446 -0.44 -9.09 2.88
C LEU A 446 -1.83 -8.97 2.23
N GLU A 447 -1.94 -8.25 1.13
CA GLU A 447 -3.17 -8.10 0.36
C GLU A 447 -3.66 -9.45 -0.19
N ASP A 448 -2.79 -10.22 -0.85
CA ASP A 448 -3.12 -11.56 -1.37
C ASP A 448 -3.59 -12.51 -0.25
N PHE A 449 -2.99 -12.39 0.95
CA PHE A 449 -3.45 -13.13 2.11
C PHE A 449 -4.85 -12.69 2.55
N LEU A 450 -5.08 -11.38 2.68
CA LEU A 450 -6.36 -10.83 3.10
C LEU A 450 -7.47 -11.11 2.08
N ASP A 451 -7.17 -11.11 0.78
CA ASP A 451 -8.14 -11.50 -0.27
C ASP A 451 -8.70 -12.92 -0.05
N GLY A 452 -7.85 -13.84 0.38
CA GLY A 452 -8.25 -15.22 0.71
C GLY A 452 -8.80 -15.42 2.12
N TRP A 453 -8.82 -14.39 2.96
CA TRP A 453 -9.21 -14.49 4.37
C TRP A 453 -10.73 -14.57 4.54
N PRO A 454 -11.29 -15.63 5.18
CA PRO A 454 -12.73 -15.82 5.30
C PRO A 454 -13.36 -15.11 6.52
N GLY A 455 -12.56 -14.47 7.38
CA GLY A 455 -13.00 -13.78 8.60
C GLY A 455 -13.30 -12.31 8.38
N VAL A 456 -13.61 -11.61 9.45
CA VAL A 456 -13.85 -10.16 9.48
C VAL A 456 -12.52 -9.43 9.51
N VAL A 457 -12.41 -8.37 8.71
CA VAL A 457 -11.24 -7.48 8.66
C VAL A 457 -11.69 -6.06 8.99
N VAL A 458 -11.03 -5.44 9.97
CA VAL A 458 -11.16 -4.00 10.24
C VAL A 458 -9.76 -3.40 10.09
N THR A 459 -9.59 -2.51 9.14
CA THR A 459 -8.30 -1.88 8.87
C THR A 459 -8.36 -0.36 9.00
N VAL A 460 -7.37 0.19 9.67
CA VAL A 460 -7.06 1.63 9.67
C VAL A 460 -5.80 1.78 8.84
N THR A 461 -5.84 2.55 7.76
CA THR A 461 -4.66 2.79 6.93
C THR A 461 -4.80 4.08 6.14
N HIS A 462 -3.67 4.67 5.80
CA HIS A 462 -3.57 5.81 4.90
C HIS A 462 -3.20 5.39 3.45
N ASP A 463 -2.92 4.11 3.20
CA ASP A 463 -2.69 3.57 1.86
C ASP A 463 -4.03 3.33 1.14
N ARG A 464 -4.32 4.15 0.12
CA ARG A 464 -5.57 4.10 -0.66
C ARG A 464 -5.73 2.77 -1.41
N TYR A 465 -4.68 2.28 -2.06
CA TYR A 465 -4.72 1.02 -2.80
C TYR A 465 -4.98 -0.17 -1.89
N PHE A 466 -4.35 -0.19 -0.71
CA PHE A 466 -4.60 -1.21 0.29
C PHE A 466 -6.04 -1.18 0.77
N LEU A 467 -6.56 0.02 1.09
CA LEU A 467 -7.92 0.20 1.56
C LEU A 467 -8.95 -0.28 0.53
N GLU A 468 -8.83 0.16 -0.72
CA GLU A 468 -9.75 -0.20 -1.80
C GLU A 468 -9.71 -1.71 -2.12
N ARG A 469 -8.54 -2.34 -2.00
CA ARG A 469 -8.40 -3.77 -2.27
C ARG A 469 -8.94 -4.65 -1.14
N VAL A 470 -8.74 -4.25 0.12
CA VAL A 470 -9.00 -5.10 1.29
C VAL A 470 -10.38 -4.87 1.89
N SER A 471 -10.99 -3.70 1.67
CA SER A 471 -12.23 -3.28 2.32
C SER A 471 -13.40 -3.18 1.34
N ASP A 472 -14.55 -3.74 1.72
CA ASP A 472 -15.81 -3.64 0.96
C ASP A 472 -16.62 -2.40 1.39
N MET A 473 -16.42 -1.93 2.62
CA MET A 473 -17.08 -0.75 3.18
C MET A 473 -16.05 0.18 3.81
N VAL A 474 -16.23 1.47 3.58
CA VAL A 474 -15.36 2.50 4.15
C VAL A 474 -16.14 3.38 5.11
N TYR A 475 -15.56 3.62 6.28
CA TYR A 475 -16.10 4.53 7.29
C TYR A 475 -15.07 5.60 7.61
N ALA A 476 -15.53 6.75 8.14
CA ALA A 476 -14.66 7.83 8.58
C ALA A 476 -14.99 8.32 9.98
N ILE A 477 -13.94 8.72 10.72
CA ILE A 477 -14.03 9.50 11.95
C ILE A 477 -13.35 10.84 11.65
N MET A 478 -14.17 11.90 11.54
CA MET A 478 -13.70 13.24 11.09
C MET A 478 -13.23 14.14 12.25
N GLY A 479 -13.06 13.58 13.47
CA GLY A 479 -12.70 14.35 14.67
C GLY A 479 -13.89 14.96 15.42
N ASP A 480 -15.11 14.77 14.92
CA ASP A 480 -16.38 15.15 15.58
C ASP A 480 -16.91 14.03 16.51
N GLY A 481 -16.17 12.94 16.66
CA GLY A 481 -16.53 11.77 17.45
C GLY A 481 -17.55 10.85 16.79
N ARG A 482 -17.96 11.10 15.57
CA ARG A 482 -18.95 10.29 14.84
C ARG A 482 -18.30 9.35 13.84
N VAL A 483 -18.85 8.15 13.71
CA VAL A 483 -18.46 7.18 12.67
C VAL A 483 -19.47 7.30 11.52
N ARG A 484 -18.99 7.65 10.33
CA ARG A 484 -19.81 7.86 9.14
C ARG A 484 -19.48 6.83 8.07
N HIS A 485 -20.49 6.26 7.44
CA HIS A 485 -20.31 5.41 6.27
C HIS A 485 -20.03 6.26 5.02
N LEU A 486 -19.04 5.86 4.22
CA LEU A 486 -18.64 6.55 2.99
C LEU A 486 -18.84 5.61 1.79
N PRO A 487 -20.02 5.62 1.14
CA PRO A 487 -20.30 4.74 0.00
C PRO A 487 -19.38 4.90 -1.21
N ARG A 488 -18.81 6.12 -1.43
CA ARG A 488 -17.81 6.40 -2.47
C ARG A 488 -16.36 6.27 -1.97
N GLY A 489 -16.16 5.70 -0.77
CA GLY A 489 -14.83 5.44 -0.22
C GLY A 489 -13.97 6.69 -0.01
N VAL A 490 -12.70 6.61 -0.44
CA VAL A 490 -11.69 7.66 -0.24
C VAL A 490 -12.04 8.96 -0.96
N GLU A 491 -12.66 8.89 -2.14
CA GLU A 491 -13.05 10.09 -2.91
C GLU A 491 -14.05 10.93 -2.12
N GLN A 492 -15.09 10.30 -1.56
CA GLN A 492 -16.06 11.00 -0.72
C GLN A 492 -15.39 11.61 0.52
N TYR A 493 -14.44 10.89 1.13
CA TYR A 493 -13.69 11.41 2.27
C TYR A 493 -12.98 12.73 1.93
N LEU A 494 -12.32 12.80 0.78
CA LEU A 494 -11.61 14.00 0.34
C LEU A 494 -12.58 15.13 -0.02
N ASP A 495 -13.68 14.84 -0.73
CA ASP A 495 -14.73 15.81 -1.06
C ASP A 495 -15.33 16.45 0.22
N GLU A 496 -15.60 15.63 1.25
CA GLU A 496 -16.14 16.11 2.53
C GLU A 496 -15.14 16.99 3.29
N LEU A 497 -13.85 16.69 3.18
CA LEU A 497 -12.79 17.52 3.76
C LEU A 497 -12.66 18.87 3.06
N GLU A 498 -12.69 18.91 1.72
CA GLU A 498 -12.64 20.12 0.91
C GLU A 498 -13.88 21.01 1.13
N ALA A 499 -15.04 20.39 1.32
CA ALA A 499 -16.29 21.08 1.62
C ALA A 499 -16.32 21.75 3.01
N GLY A 500 -15.26 21.60 3.81
CA GLY A 500 -15.08 22.31 5.08
C GLY A 500 -15.97 21.78 6.21
N ILE A 501 -16.21 20.48 6.28
CA ILE A 501 -16.79 19.87 7.49
C ILE A 501 -15.84 20.17 8.66
N PRO A 502 -16.30 20.83 9.73
CA PRO A 502 -15.41 21.49 10.68
C PRO A 502 -14.45 20.50 11.34
N ARG A 503 -13.16 20.68 11.06
CA ARG A 503 -12.09 20.17 11.91
C ARG A 503 -12.22 20.89 13.25
N ARG A 504 -12.44 20.15 14.31
CA ARG A 504 -12.30 20.72 15.65
C ARG A 504 -10.81 20.85 15.93
N PRO A 505 -10.25 22.07 16.09
CA PRO A 505 -8.82 22.21 16.34
C PRO A 505 -8.45 21.52 17.65
N ALA A 506 -7.39 20.71 17.61
CA ALA A 506 -6.71 20.24 18.79
C ALA A 506 -5.89 21.41 19.30
N SER A 507 -6.42 22.20 20.22
CA SER A 507 -5.70 22.80 21.33
C SER A 507 -6.25 24.15 21.79
N ASN A 508 -6.16 24.33 23.07
CA ASN A 508 -6.34 25.52 23.85
C ASN A 508 -5.63 26.75 23.26
N VAL A 509 -6.41 27.69 22.72
CA VAL A 509 -6.13 29.10 22.82
C VAL A 509 -7.40 29.76 23.36
N LEU A 510 -7.33 30.18 24.60
CA LEU A 510 -8.31 31.02 25.24
C LEU A 510 -8.47 32.32 24.43
N THR A 511 -9.60 32.49 23.79
CA THR A 511 -10.07 33.80 23.37
C THR A 511 -11.46 34.04 23.99
N PRO A 512 -11.71 35.23 24.57
CA PRO A 512 -12.92 35.45 25.35
C PRO A 512 -14.15 35.55 24.47
N ALA A 513 -15.22 34.94 24.96
CA ALA A 513 -16.55 34.99 24.40
C ALA A 513 -17.03 36.46 24.28
N THR A 514 -17.40 36.87 23.10
CA THR A 514 -18.34 37.96 22.90
C THR A 514 -19.61 37.38 22.29
N ALA A 515 -20.64 37.38 23.12
CA ALA A 515 -21.99 36.99 22.73
C ALA A 515 -22.54 37.99 21.72
N MET A 516 -23.09 37.48 20.61
CA MET A 516 -24.21 38.13 19.92
C MET A 516 -25.12 37.09 19.32
N SER A 517 -26.30 37.03 19.89
CA SER A 517 -27.51 36.44 19.38
C SER A 517 -27.92 37.09 18.06
N ASN A 518 -28.31 36.32 17.07
CA ASN A 518 -29.32 36.77 16.13
C ASN A 518 -30.12 35.57 15.60
N ASP A 519 -31.38 35.60 15.96
CA ASP A 519 -32.49 34.86 15.35
C ASP A 519 -32.60 35.18 13.86
N LEU A 520 -32.84 34.17 13.02
CA LEU A 520 -33.58 34.32 11.77
C LEU A 520 -34.29 33.03 11.41
N PRO A 521 -35.47 33.13 10.76
CA PRO A 521 -36.47 32.08 10.73
C PRO A 521 -36.41 31.18 9.52
N GLY A 522 -36.93 29.97 9.71
CA GLY A 522 -37.58 29.05 8.81
C GLY A 522 -37.27 29.11 7.31
N ALA A 523 -36.59 28.06 6.82
CA ALA A 523 -36.73 27.65 5.43
C ALA A 523 -37.34 26.24 5.42
N GLU A 524 -38.51 26.14 4.83
CA GLU A 524 -39.28 24.92 4.62
C GLU A 524 -38.49 23.95 3.73
N ASN A 525 -38.28 22.75 4.23
CA ASN A 525 -37.83 21.59 3.46
C ASN A 525 -38.99 21.14 2.54
N VAL A 526 -38.91 21.45 1.27
CA VAL A 526 -39.67 20.77 0.23
C VAL A 526 -38.86 19.57 -0.24
N ALA A 527 -39.16 18.40 0.28
CA ALA A 527 -38.68 17.13 -0.26
C ALA A 527 -39.28 16.91 -1.66
N PRO A 528 -38.51 16.52 -2.68
CA PRO A 528 -39.05 16.09 -3.95
C PRO A 528 -39.86 14.79 -3.74
N ILE A 529 -41.11 14.80 -4.16
CA ILE A 529 -41.97 13.61 -4.21
C ILE A 529 -41.40 12.69 -5.28
N VAL A 530 -40.61 11.70 -4.89
CA VAL A 530 -40.21 10.64 -5.80
C VAL A 530 -41.42 9.79 -6.08
N ASP A 531 -41.78 9.68 -7.37
CA ASP A 531 -42.91 8.83 -7.83
C ASP A 531 -42.55 7.36 -7.55
N ALA A 532 -43.11 6.83 -6.46
CA ALA A 532 -42.88 5.47 -5.99
C ALA A 532 -43.25 4.38 -7.01
N ALA A 533 -44.05 4.75 -8.05
CA ALA A 533 -44.37 3.86 -9.14
C ALA A 533 -43.22 3.78 -10.17
N ALA A 534 -42.55 4.90 -10.45
CA ALA A 534 -41.41 4.95 -11.36
C ALA A 534 -40.21 4.21 -10.79
N ALA A 535 -39.90 4.38 -9.50
CA ALA A 535 -38.83 3.66 -8.82
C ALA A 535 -39.06 2.14 -8.78
N ARG A 536 -40.31 1.68 -8.62
CA ARG A 536 -40.65 0.23 -8.69
C ARG A 536 -40.51 -0.33 -10.10
N ALA A 537 -40.83 0.44 -11.13
CA ALA A 537 -40.63 0.05 -12.52
C ALA A 537 -39.16 -0.07 -12.88
N ALA A 538 -38.32 0.89 -12.47
CA ALA A 538 -36.88 0.89 -12.67
C ALA A 538 -36.21 -0.29 -11.95
N LYS A 539 -36.62 -0.60 -10.73
CA LYS A 539 -36.11 -1.76 -9.97
C LYS A 539 -36.47 -3.11 -10.61
N LYS A 540 -37.64 -3.19 -11.27
CA LYS A 540 -38.04 -4.38 -12.03
C LYS A 540 -37.24 -4.53 -13.31
N GLU A 541 -36.88 -3.43 -13.94
CA GLU A 541 -36.05 -3.39 -15.14
C GLU A 541 -34.60 -3.77 -14.81
N LEU A 542 -34.03 -3.26 -13.73
CA LEU A 542 -32.71 -3.69 -13.18
C LEU A 542 -32.62 -5.20 -13.00
N ASN A 543 -33.57 -5.78 -12.28
CA ASN A 543 -33.60 -7.25 -12.07
C ASN A 543 -33.72 -8.05 -13.36
N ARG A 544 -34.35 -7.46 -14.42
CA ARG A 544 -34.43 -8.12 -15.73
C ARG A 544 -33.08 -8.09 -16.44
N ILE A 545 -32.39 -6.94 -16.43
CA ILE A 545 -31.09 -6.76 -17.07
C ILE A 545 -30.04 -7.62 -16.40
N GLU A 546 -30.01 -7.68 -15.06
CA GLU A 546 -29.12 -8.55 -14.29
C GLU A 546 -29.24 -10.03 -14.66
N ARG A 547 -30.49 -10.53 -14.86
CA ARG A 547 -30.71 -11.90 -15.33
C ARG A 547 -30.21 -12.14 -16.75
N GLN A 548 -30.25 -11.12 -17.60
CA GLN A 548 -29.74 -11.20 -18.98
C GLN A 548 -28.21 -11.21 -18.96
N LEU A 549 -27.58 -10.35 -18.18
CA LEU A 549 -26.12 -10.33 -17.98
C LEU A 549 -25.60 -11.67 -17.42
N ALA A 550 -26.28 -12.25 -16.44
CA ALA A 550 -25.92 -13.56 -15.90
C ALA A 550 -25.99 -14.68 -16.96
N LYS A 551 -26.96 -14.63 -17.88
CA LYS A 551 -27.06 -15.61 -18.98
C LYS A 551 -25.95 -15.44 -20.01
N LEU A 552 -25.59 -14.18 -20.34
CA LEU A 552 -24.47 -13.90 -21.26
C LEU A 552 -23.16 -14.41 -20.69
N THR A 553 -22.89 -14.15 -19.40
CA THR A 553 -21.68 -14.63 -18.70
C THR A 553 -21.58 -16.17 -18.74
N GLU A 554 -22.68 -16.89 -18.55
CA GLU A 554 -22.68 -18.36 -18.65
C GLU A 554 -22.45 -18.84 -20.08
N THR A 555 -22.95 -18.12 -21.08
CA THR A 555 -22.74 -18.46 -22.51
C THR A 555 -21.29 -18.18 -22.91
N GLU A 556 -20.72 -17.08 -22.48
CA GLU A 556 -19.34 -16.68 -22.68
C GLU A 556 -18.38 -17.73 -22.09
N ARG A 557 -18.65 -18.21 -20.87
CA ARG A 557 -17.90 -19.30 -20.26
C ARG A 557 -17.91 -20.58 -21.09
N LYS A 558 -19.07 -20.97 -21.61
CA LYS A 558 -19.20 -22.16 -22.47
C LYS A 558 -18.41 -22.05 -23.78
N LEU A 559 -18.41 -20.85 -24.38
CA LEU A 559 -17.62 -20.60 -25.59
C LEU A 559 -16.12 -20.62 -25.30
N HIS A 560 -15.68 -20.11 -24.16
CA HIS A 560 -14.29 -20.22 -23.74
C HIS A 560 -13.86 -21.67 -23.49
N ASP A 561 -14.73 -22.50 -22.89
CA ASP A 561 -14.47 -23.93 -22.72
C ASP A 561 -14.37 -24.64 -24.09
N GLN A 562 -15.21 -24.26 -25.07
CA GLN A 562 -15.14 -24.79 -26.43
C GLN A 562 -13.88 -24.35 -27.18
N LEU A 563 -13.43 -23.10 -27.00
CA LEU A 563 -12.15 -22.59 -27.51
C LEU A 563 -10.97 -23.42 -26.99
N ALA A 564 -10.98 -23.76 -25.70
CA ALA A 564 -9.93 -24.56 -25.08
C ALA A 564 -9.87 -26.00 -25.66
N VAL A 565 -11.01 -26.57 -26.00
CA VAL A 565 -11.10 -27.94 -26.59
C VAL A 565 -10.77 -27.92 -28.08
N SER A 566 -11.05 -26.86 -28.81
CA SER A 566 -10.90 -26.76 -30.28
C SER A 566 -9.57 -26.15 -30.72
N ALA A 567 -8.54 -26.18 -29.88
CA ALA A 567 -7.25 -25.49 -30.07
C ALA A 567 -6.45 -25.89 -31.34
N SER A 568 -6.87 -26.95 -32.05
CA SER A 568 -6.23 -27.45 -33.29
C SER A 568 -7.02 -27.16 -34.56
N ASP A 569 -8.24 -26.65 -34.47
CA ASP A 569 -9.10 -26.36 -35.63
C ASP A 569 -9.23 -24.83 -35.86
N TYR A 570 -8.46 -24.32 -36.82
CA TYR A 570 -8.35 -22.87 -37.09
C TYR A 570 -9.65 -22.26 -37.62
N ALA A 571 -10.47 -23.00 -38.36
CA ALA A 571 -11.75 -22.53 -38.87
C ALA A 571 -12.77 -22.38 -37.73
N ARG A 572 -12.81 -23.33 -36.83
CA ARG A 572 -13.70 -23.32 -35.66
C ARG A 572 -13.32 -22.26 -34.63
N LEU A 573 -12.01 -22.00 -34.45
CA LEU A 573 -11.50 -20.93 -33.60
C LEU A 573 -11.96 -19.56 -34.09
N ALA A 574 -11.94 -19.31 -35.40
CA ALA A 574 -12.40 -18.03 -35.98
C ALA A 574 -13.92 -17.82 -35.80
N GLU A 575 -14.73 -18.88 -35.91
CA GLU A 575 -16.17 -18.80 -35.66
C GLU A 575 -16.47 -18.49 -34.18
N LEU A 576 -15.82 -19.19 -33.24
CA LEU A 576 -16.00 -19.00 -31.82
C LEU A 576 -15.53 -17.60 -31.35
N ASP A 577 -14.44 -17.07 -31.93
CA ASP A 577 -13.96 -15.72 -31.67
C ASP A 577 -14.96 -14.65 -32.18
N ALA A 578 -15.57 -14.89 -33.33
CA ALA A 578 -16.63 -14.00 -33.85
C ALA A 578 -17.90 -14.02 -32.97
N GLU A 579 -18.26 -15.17 -32.42
CA GLU A 579 -19.38 -15.31 -31.48
C GLU A 579 -19.07 -14.61 -30.15
N LEU A 580 -17.85 -14.74 -29.62
CA LEU A 580 -17.41 -14.03 -28.40
C LEU A 580 -17.45 -12.51 -28.55
N ARG A 581 -17.04 -11.99 -29.71
CA ARG A 581 -17.13 -10.53 -29.98
C ARG A 581 -18.57 -10.04 -29.98
N LYS A 582 -19.50 -10.77 -30.57
CA LYS A 582 -20.91 -10.42 -30.55
C LYS A 582 -21.48 -10.39 -29.12
N LEU A 583 -21.12 -11.38 -28.30
CA LEU A 583 -21.54 -11.41 -26.89
C LEU A 583 -20.94 -10.26 -26.08
N ALA A 584 -19.69 -9.87 -26.38
CA ALA A 584 -19.08 -8.70 -25.74
C ALA A 584 -19.78 -7.40 -26.09
N ASP A 585 -20.22 -7.23 -27.35
CA ASP A 585 -20.98 -6.06 -27.78
C ASP A 585 -22.39 -6.03 -27.11
N GLU A 586 -23.10 -7.18 -27.09
CA GLU A 586 -24.41 -7.29 -26.42
C GLU A 586 -24.30 -7.04 -24.90
N ARG A 587 -23.22 -7.47 -24.29
CA ARG A 587 -22.93 -7.21 -22.88
C ARG A 587 -22.72 -5.72 -22.63
N GLY A 588 -21.96 -5.02 -23.48
CA GLY A 588 -21.74 -3.58 -23.37
C GLY A 588 -23.03 -2.76 -23.46
N GLU A 589 -23.96 -3.16 -24.36
CA GLU A 589 -25.27 -2.53 -24.48
C GLU A 589 -26.14 -2.74 -23.21
N LEU A 590 -26.11 -3.96 -22.64
CA LEU A 590 -26.86 -4.27 -21.43
C LEU A 590 -26.26 -3.62 -20.18
N GLU A 591 -24.95 -3.48 -20.08
CA GLU A 591 -24.27 -2.74 -19.00
C GLU A 591 -24.65 -1.25 -19.06
N THR A 592 -24.70 -0.63 -20.25
CA THR A 592 -25.16 0.75 -20.42
C THR A 592 -26.62 0.91 -19.99
N ALA A 593 -27.49 0.00 -20.41
CA ALA A 593 -28.90 0.02 -20.02
C ALA A 593 -29.11 -0.22 -18.52
N TRP A 594 -28.22 -1.01 -17.90
CA TRP A 594 -28.23 -1.22 -16.46
C TRP A 594 -27.91 0.07 -15.70
N PHE A 595 -26.87 0.82 -16.11
CA PHE A 595 -26.52 2.11 -15.53
C PHE A 595 -27.67 3.12 -15.64
N GLU A 596 -28.32 3.25 -16.81
CA GLU A 596 -29.47 4.13 -17.00
C GLU A 596 -30.70 3.74 -16.16
N ALA A 597 -30.90 2.43 -15.94
CA ALA A 597 -31.97 1.94 -15.09
C ALA A 597 -31.67 2.12 -13.61
N ALA A 598 -30.40 2.00 -13.20
CA ALA A 598 -29.94 2.24 -11.86
C ALA A 598 -30.10 3.72 -11.46
N GLU A 599 -29.71 4.65 -12.32
CA GLU A 599 -29.85 6.10 -12.11
C GLU A 599 -31.36 6.53 -12.00
N ARG A 600 -32.25 5.80 -12.63
CA ARG A 600 -33.71 6.03 -12.52
C ARG A 600 -34.35 5.34 -11.30
N ALA A 601 -33.62 4.44 -10.64
CA ALA A 601 -34.11 3.69 -9.49
C ALA A 601 -33.72 4.32 -8.14
N GLU A 602 -32.71 5.19 -8.16
CA GLU A 602 -32.30 6.07 -7.06
C GLU A 602 -33.22 7.32 -7.03
#